data_419393898a27ea9ce58d0a1becddc9ed
#
_entry.id   419393898a27ea9ce58d0a1becddc9ed
#
_cell.length_a   1.000
_cell.length_b   1.000
_cell.length_c   1.000
_cell.angle_alpha   90.00
_cell.angle_beta   90.00
_cell.angle_gamma   90.00
#
_symmetry.space_group_name_H-M   'P 1'
#
loop_
_entity.id
_entity.type
_entity.pdbx_description
1 polymer ?
#
loop_
_entity_poly.entity_id
_entity_poly.type
_entity_poly.pdbx_seq_one_letter_code
_entity_poly.pdbx_strand_id
1 'polypeptide(L)'
;MPKVMIRELEKLDFRTKEAYKTLRTNLSFTGKDFRVISLTSCTPNEGKTSVSFQLAMSLAEDGKKTVLVDADLRKSVLRRRYRTGHEKYGLSHYLSGQAELEDAVCETNVPDFHIIFAGPVPPNPSELLGNQRFHALLQSLRETYDYVIVDTPPLGSVIDGAIVARESDGTVLIIESDSISYKAAQNIVSQLEKAGCRLLGCVLNKVDLKRAGRYGKYYEKYYYSYYGSAADEGENLSEPETAAAEETKK
;
A
#
# COMPACT_ATOMS: atom_id res chain seq x y z
N MET A 1 -17.85 3.05 -14.99
CA MET A 1 -16.86 3.34 -13.90
C MET A 1 -16.57 4.84 -13.88
N PRO A 2 -16.69 5.51 -12.74
CA PRO A 2 -16.27 6.90 -12.58
C PRO A 2 -14.75 7.04 -12.74
N LYS A 3 -14.32 8.22 -13.23
CA LYS A 3 -12.89 8.52 -13.39
C LYS A 3 -12.43 9.45 -12.28
N VAL A 4 -11.31 9.11 -11.64
CA VAL A 4 -10.68 9.91 -10.61
C VAL A 4 -9.24 10.21 -10.99
N MET A 5 -8.77 11.39 -10.63
CA MET A 5 -7.41 11.81 -10.91
C MET A 5 -6.60 11.81 -9.62
N ILE A 6 -5.54 11.03 -9.59
CA ILE A 6 -4.55 11.07 -8.51
C ILE A 6 -3.66 12.30 -8.77
N ARG A 7 -3.74 13.32 -7.93
CA ARG A 7 -3.06 14.61 -8.13
C ARG A 7 -1.75 14.72 -7.38
N GLU A 8 -1.63 14.04 -6.24
CA GLU A 8 -0.43 14.06 -5.41
C GLU A 8 0.16 12.65 -5.31
N LEU A 9 1.14 12.38 -6.17
CA LEU A 9 2.00 11.21 -6.02
C LEU A 9 3.21 11.62 -5.18
N GLU A 10 3.44 10.91 -4.08
CA GLU A 10 4.67 11.07 -3.31
C GLU A 10 5.86 10.74 -4.23
N LYS A 11 6.80 11.68 -4.34
CA LYS A 11 8.06 11.40 -5.03
C LYS A 11 8.88 10.48 -4.12
N LEU A 12 8.84 9.20 -4.43
CA LEU A 12 9.65 8.21 -3.73
C LEU A 12 11.10 8.35 -4.19
N ASP A 13 12.02 8.28 -3.23
CA ASP A 13 13.43 8.12 -3.54
C ASP A 13 13.70 6.75 -4.20
N PHE A 14 14.89 6.60 -4.76
CA PHE A 14 15.25 5.37 -5.46
C PHE A 14 15.17 4.13 -4.55
N ARG A 15 15.63 4.23 -3.30
CA ARG A 15 15.63 3.13 -2.34
C ARG A 15 14.22 2.66 -2.00
N THR A 16 13.33 3.60 -1.77
CA THR A 16 11.91 3.31 -1.49
C THR A 16 11.23 2.65 -2.68
N LYS A 17 11.51 3.11 -3.91
CA LYS A 17 11.01 2.45 -5.12
C LYS A 17 11.48 1.01 -5.23
N GLU A 18 12.76 0.74 -5.00
CA GLU A 18 13.31 -0.61 -5.06
C GLU A 18 12.75 -1.50 -3.93
N ALA A 19 12.46 -0.95 -2.75
CA ALA A 19 11.79 -1.68 -1.68
C ALA A 19 10.39 -2.14 -2.09
N TYR A 20 9.61 -1.30 -2.79
CA TYR A 20 8.29 -1.71 -3.32
C TYR A 20 8.41 -2.74 -4.45
N LYS A 21 9.41 -2.64 -5.33
CA LYS A 21 9.67 -3.68 -6.34
C LYS A 21 10.02 -5.01 -5.68
N THR A 22 10.83 -4.99 -4.63
CA THR A 22 11.16 -6.18 -3.83
C THR A 22 9.92 -6.76 -3.16
N LEU A 23 9.09 -5.93 -2.54
CA LEU A 23 7.83 -6.36 -1.92
C LEU A 23 6.89 -7.00 -2.94
N ARG A 24 6.71 -6.39 -4.12
CA ARG A 24 5.94 -6.94 -5.24
C ARG A 24 6.48 -8.31 -5.68
N THR A 25 7.81 -8.42 -5.85
CA THR A 25 8.46 -9.68 -6.24
C THR A 25 8.23 -10.76 -5.18
N ASN A 26 8.37 -10.42 -3.90
CA ASN A 26 8.10 -11.36 -2.81
C ASN A 26 6.65 -11.85 -2.81
N LEU A 27 5.68 -10.96 -3.12
CA LEU A 27 4.29 -11.37 -3.28
C LEU A 27 4.10 -12.31 -4.48
N SER A 28 4.81 -12.13 -5.58
CA SER A 28 4.70 -13.05 -6.72
C SER A 28 5.17 -14.47 -6.40
N PHE A 29 6.05 -14.64 -5.41
CA PHE A 29 6.52 -15.94 -4.93
C PHE A 29 5.53 -16.66 -4.01
N THR A 30 4.49 -15.98 -3.50
CA THR A 30 3.48 -16.63 -2.65
C THR A 30 2.58 -17.59 -3.44
N GLY A 31 2.54 -17.46 -4.76
CA GLY A 31 1.76 -18.30 -5.67
C GLY A 31 0.66 -17.53 -6.41
N LYS A 32 0.24 -18.06 -7.56
CA LYS A 32 -0.77 -17.43 -8.43
C LYS A 32 -2.18 -17.34 -7.82
N ASP A 33 -2.44 -18.11 -6.79
CA ASP A 33 -3.73 -18.16 -6.10
C ASP A 33 -3.90 -17.01 -5.08
N PHE A 34 -2.80 -16.33 -4.73
CA PHE A 34 -2.80 -15.20 -3.82
C PHE A 34 -3.06 -13.90 -4.58
N ARG A 35 -4.33 -13.60 -4.82
CA ARG A 35 -4.76 -12.40 -5.51
C ARG A 35 -5.33 -11.34 -4.58
N VAL A 36 -6.12 -11.74 -3.58
CA VAL A 36 -6.71 -10.84 -2.59
C VAL A 36 -5.77 -10.75 -1.38
N ILE A 37 -5.11 -9.61 -1.23
CA ILE A 37 -4.09 -9.40 -0.20
C ILE A 37 -4.51 -8.24 0.68
N SER A 38 -4.79 -8.51 1.96
CA SER A 38 -5.07 -7.47 2.93
C SER A 38 -3.80 -6.93 3.58
N LEU A 39 -3.76 -5.62 3.82
CA LEU A 39 -2.73 -4.98 4.60
C LEU A 39 -3.33 -4.43 5.88
N THR A 40 -2.73 -4.77 7.01
CA THR A 40 -3.12 -4.28 8.33
C THR A 40 -1.90 -3.80 9.11
N SER A 41 -2.12 -3.19 10.26
CA SER A 41 -1.04 -2.73 11.14
C SER A 41 -1.37 -3.00 12.60
N CYS A 42 -0.37 -2.89 13.47
CA CYS A 42 -0.58 -3.08 14.91
C CYS A 42 -1.30 -1.88 15.52
N THR A 43 -0.85 -0.66 15.16
CA THR A 43 -1.34 0.61 15.70
C THR A 43 -1.68 1.60 14.57
N PRO A 44 -2.43 2.68 14.86
CA PRO A 44 -2.65 3.75 13.90
C PRO A 44 -1.34 4.44 13.50
N ASN A 45 -1.32 4.99 12.28
CA ASN A 45 -0.23 5.79 11.72
C ASN A 45 1.06 5.04 11.37
N GLU A 46 1.11 3.72 11.40
CA GLU A 46 2.29 2.93 10.96
C GLU A 46 2.55 3.00 9.44
N GLY A 47 1.72 3.73 8.68
CA GLY A 47 1.89 3.96 7.25
C GLY A 47 1.22 2.91 6.36
N LYS A 48 0.33 2.09 6.92
CA LYS A 48 -0.41 1.04 6.23
C LYS A 48 -1.01 1.51 4.89
N THR A 49 -1.84 2.55 4.91
CA THR A 49 -2.49 3.10 3.70
C THR A 49 -1.49 3.59 2.65
N SER A 50 -0.35 4.17 3.06
CA SER A 50 0.72 4.55 2.12
C SER A 50 1.34 3.30 1.49
N VAL A 51 1.63 2.27 2.30
CA VAL A 51 2.21 1.02 1.79
C VAL A 51 1.21 0.32 0.87
N SER A 52 -0.09 0.24 1.23
CA SER A 52 -1.14 -0.34 0.39
C SER A 52 -1.23 0.35 -0.97
N PHE A 53 -1.25 1.68 -0.97
CA PHE A 53 -1.33 2.48 -2.18
C PHE A 53 -0.09 2.32 -3.08
N GLN A 54 1.11 2.46 -2.52
CA GLN A 54 2.36 2.36 -3.28
C GLN A 54 2.60 0.94 -3.79
N LEU A 55 2.21 -0.10 -3.03
CA LEU A 55 2.26 -1.48 -3.50
C LEU A 55 1.32 -1.69 -4.69
N ALA A 56 0.07 -1.22 -4.61
CA ALA A 56 -0.90 -1.32 -5.69
C ALA A 56 -0.42 -0.57 -6.95
N MET A 57 0.16 0.62 -6.78
CA MET A 57 0.81 1.37 -7.86
C MET A 57 1.96 0.58 -8.48
N SER A 58 2.85 0.03 -7.67
CA SER A 58 4.00 -0.75 -8.15
C SER A 58 3.59 -2.02 -8.91
N LEU A 59 2.48 -2.64 -8.52
CA LEU A 59 1.90 -3.77 -9.25
C LEU A 59 1.33 -3.33 -10.60
N ALA A 60 0.61 -2.20 -10.64
CA ALA A 60 0.06 -1.64 -11.89
C ALA A 60 1.18 -1.21 -12.86
N GLU A 61 2.24 -0.57 -12.37
CA GLU A 61 3.44 -0.22 -13.16
C GLU A 61 4.12 -1.45 -13.77
N ASP A 62 3.95 -2.63 -13.18
CA ASP A 62 4.41 -3.93 -13.70
C ASP A 62 3.42 -4.58 -14.68
N GLY A 63 2.41 -3.84 -15.12
CA GLY A 63 1.39 -4.33 -16.05
C GLY A 63 0.41 -5.34 -15.43
N LYS A 64 0.23 -5.32 -14.09
CA LYS A 64 -0.77 -6.14 -13.39
C LYS A 64 -2.02 -5.32 -13.16
N LYS A 65 -3.15 -5.79 -13.68
CA LYS A 65 -4.44 -5.14 -13.43
C LYS A 65 -4.76 -5.21 -11.95
N THR A 66 -4.70 -4.07 -11.26
CA THR A 66 -4.73 -3.97 -9.80
C THR A 66 -5.86 -3.08 -9.34
N VAL A 67 -6.56 -3.48 -8.28
CA VAL A 67 -7.52 -2.65 -7.56
C VAL A 67 -7.12 -2.49 -6.10
N LEU A 68 -7.15 -1.25 -5.62
CA LEU A 68 -7.02 -0.92 -4.21
C LEU A 68 -8.41 -0.73 -3.60
N VAL A 69 -8.73 -1.50 -2.57
CA VAL A 69 -10.00 -1.40 -1.82
C VAL A 69 -9.70 -0.77 -0.46
N ASP A 70 -10.27 0.40 -0.22
CA ASP A 70 -10.19 1.08 1.08
C ASP A 70 -11.28 0.54 2.02
N ALA A 71 -10.91 -0.43 2.83
CA ALA A 71 -11.79 -1.06 3.81
C ALA A 71 -11.67 -0.45 5.22
N ASP A 72 -10.92 0.66 5.41
CA ASP A 72 -10.97 1.45 6.63
C ASP A 72 -12.22 2.34 6.63
N LEU A 73 -13.39 1.73 6.83
CA LEU A 73 -14.68 2.43 6.85
C LEU A 73 -14.83 3.40 8.03
N ARG A 74 -13.90 3.37 9.00
CA ARG A 74 -13.97 4.22 10.19
C ARG A 74 -13.17 5.50 10.07
N LYS A 75 -11.98 5.42 9.46
CA LYS A 75 -11.04 6.55 9.45
C LYS A 75 -10.19 6.56 8.17
N SER A 76 -10.83 6.37 7.01
CA SER A 76 -10.15 6.46 5.73
C SER A 76 -9.42 7.79 5.56
N VAL A 77 -8.19 7.71 5.07
CA VAL A 77 -7.36 8.86 4.73
C VAL A 77 -7.00 8.91 3.25
N LEU A 78 -7.31 7.87 2.50
CA LEU A 78 -6.88 7.66 1.12
C LEU A 78 -7.30 8.82 0.20
N ARG A 79 -8.58 9.18 0.19
CA ARG A 79 -9.12 10.27 -0.60
C ARG A 79 -8.43 11.60 -0.33
N ARG A 80 -8.24 11.95 0.95
CA ARG A 80 -7.63 13.21 1.35
C ARG A 80 -6.14 13.25 1.01
N ARG A 81 -5.43 12.13 1.18
CA ARG A 81 -3.97 12.05 0.99
C ARG A 81 -3.59 12.24 -0.46
N TYR A 82 -4.32 11.61 -1.38
CA TYR A 82 -3.98 11.61 -2.80
C TYR A 82 -4.81 12.60 -3.61
N ARG A 83 -5.62 13.44 -2.94
CA ARG A 83 -6.45 14.50 -3.55
C ARG A 83 -7.19 14.02 -4.80
N THR A 84 -7.76 12.83 -4.72
CA THR A 84 -8.61 12.27 -5.75
C THR A 84 -9.86 13.14 -5.93
N GLY A 85 -10.48 13.07 -7.09
CA GLY A 85 -11.67 13.85 -7.41
C GLY A 85 -12.89 13.53 -6.53
N HIS A 86 -14.05 13.96 -6.97
CA HIS A 86 -15.32 13.69 -6.28
C HIS A 86 -15.93 12.37 -6.79
N GLU A 87 -15.54 11.26 -6.16
CA GLU A 87 -16.26 10.02 -6.29
C GLU A 87 -17.63 10.15 -5.59
N LYS A 88 -18.68 9.68 -6.26
CA LYS A 88 -20.05 9.73 -5.75
C LYS A 88 -20.34 8.60 -4.76
N TYR A 89 -19.83 7.42 -5.08
CA TYR A 89 -20.05 6.20 -4.31
C TYR A 89 -18.72 5.58 -3.86
N GLY A 90 -18.78 4.80 -2.80
CA GLY A 90 -17.64 4.04 -2.28
C GLY A 90 -18.09 2.72 -1.68
N LEU A 91 -17.18 2.01 -1.03
CA LEU A 91 -17.39 0.69 -0.48
C LEU A 91 -18.59 0.62 0.47
N SER A 92 -18.75 1.60 1.37
CA SER A 92 -19.89 1.63 2.30
C SER A 92 -21.24 1.74 1.60
N HIS A 93 -21.34 2.49 0.50
CA HIS A 93 -22.56 2.57 -0.33
C HIS A 93 -22.87 1.23 -1.00
N TYR A 94 -21.87 0.60 -1.61
CA TYR A 94 -22.03 -0.72 -2.22
C TYR A 94 -22.48 -1.77 -1.20
N LEU A 95 -21.80 -1.86 -0.04
CA LEU A 95 -22.11 -2.84 0.98
C LEU A 95 -23.49 -2.66 1.61
N SER A 96 -23.99 -1.43 1.66
CA SER A 96 -25.35 -1.11 2.14
C SER A 96 -26.43 -1.19 1.07
N GLY A 97 -26.08 -1.55 -0.19
CA GLY A 97 -27.03 -1.68 -1.28
C GLY A 97 -27.48 -0.35 -1.90
N GLN A 98 -26.75 0.73 -1.67
CA GLN A 98 -27.05 2.07 -2.19
C GLN A 98 -26.36 2.37 -3.53
N ALA A 99 -25.45 1.51 -3.98
CA ALA A 99 -24.75 1.63 -5.24
C ALA A 99 -24.42 0.25 -5.82
N GLU A 100 -24.26 0.16 -7.12
CA GLU A 100 -23.74 -1.01 -7.81
C GLU A 100 -22.20 -0.98 -7.82
N LEU A 101 -21.58 -2.14 -8.13
CA LEU A 101 -20.12 -2.27 -8.10
C LEU A 101 -19.45 -1.33 -9.12
N GLU A 102 -20.01 -1.22 -10.32
CA GLU A 102 -19.52 -0.37 -11.41
C GLU A 102 -19.50 1.13 -11.05
N ASP A 103 -20.37 1.54 -10.11
CA ASP A 103 -20.42 2.92 -9.61
C ASP A 103 -19.40 3.19 -8.52
N ALA A 104 -19.01 2.16 -7.76
CA ALA A 104 -18.06 2.26 -6.66
C ALA A 104 -16.59 2.08 -7.08
N VAL A 105 -16.35 1.32 -8.17
CA VAL A 105 -15.00 1.15 -8.74
C VAL A 105 -14.63 2.38 -9.56
N CYS A 106 -13.56 3.06 -9.19
CA CYS A 106 -13.04 4.23 -9.88
C CYS A 106 -11.83 3.86 -10.75
N GLU A 107 -11.87 4.23 -12.03
CA GLU A 107 -10.71 4.22 -12.93
C GLU A 107 -9.80 5.41 -12.57
N THR A 108 -8.49 5.19 -12.49
CA THR A 108 -7.54 6.27 -12.21
C THR A 108 -6.84 6.76 -13.47
N ASN A 109 -6.05 7.83 -13.36
CA ASN A 109 -5.16 8.28 -14.42
C ASN A 109 -3.87 7.43 -14.56
N VAL A 110 -3.73 6.37 -13.77
CA VAL A 110 -2.63 5.40 -13.87
C VAL A 110 -3.17 4.16 -14.59
N PRO A 111 -2.55 3.70 -15.67
CA PRO A 111 -2.97 2.50 -16.38
C PRO A 111 -3.03 1.29 -15.45
N ASP A 112 -4.01 0.41 -15.64
CA ASP A 112 -4.23 -0.82 -14.87
C ASP A 112 -4.42 -0.64 -13.36
N PHE A 113 -4.64 0.59 -12.88
CA PHE A 113 -4.87 0.91 -11.48
C PHE A 113 -6.27 1.47 -11.24
N HIS A 114 -7.06 0.74 -10.43
CA HIS A 114 -8.40 1.13 -10.00
C HIS A 114 -8.47 1.28 -8.49
N ILE A 115 -9.43 2.05 -8.00
CA ILE A 115 -9.62 2.27 -6.55
C ILE A 115 -11.11 2.16 -6.20
N ILE A 116 -11.41 1.48 -5.10
CA ILE A 116 -12.69 1.57 -4.39
C ILE A 116 -12.45 2.33 -3.09
N PHE A 117 -12.95 3.55 -2.98
CA PHE A 117 -12.82 4.35 -1.76
C PHE A 117 -13.78 3.87 -0.67
N ALA A 118 -13.47 4.13 0.59
CA ALA A 118 -14.30 3.71 1.72
C ALA A 118 -15.74 4.27 1.66
N GLY A 119 -15.92 5.47 1.13
CA GLY A 119 -17.20 6.18 1.17
C GLY A 119 -17.44 6.86 2.52
N PRO A 120 -18.70 7.26 2.84
CA PRO A 120 -19.05 7.83 4.13
C PRO A 120 -18.95 6.77 5.24
N VAL A 121 -18.66 7.22 6.46
CA VAL A 121 -18.56 6.35 7.64
C VAL A 121 -19.94 5.77 7.97
N PRO A 122 -20.15 4.46 7.89
CA PRO A 122 -21.41 3.85 8.23
C PRO A 122 -21.54 3.67 9.76
N PRO A 123 -22.74 3.47 10.31
CA PRO A 123 -22.93 3.23 11.74
C PRO A 123 -22.41 1.86 12.21
N ASN A 124 -22.31 0.88 11.32
CA ASN A 124 -21.97 -0.52 11.61
C ASN A 124 -20.88 -1.10 10.68
N PRO A 125 -19.64 -0.55 10.71
CA PRO A 125 -18.57 -0.95 9.79
C PRO A 125 -18.25 -2.46 9.82
N SER A 126 -18.11 -3.04 11.01
CA SER A 126 -17.76 -4.46 11.17
C SER A 126 -18.81 -5.41 10.57
N GLU A 127 -20.11 -5.07 10.72
CA GLU A 127 -21.21 -5.86 10.16
C GLU A 127 -21.20 -5.80 8.63
N LEU A 128 -20.95 -4.62 8.05
CA LEU A 128 -20.86 -4.46 6.60
C LEU A 128 -19.68 -5.25 6.02
N LEU A 129 -18.50 -5.19 6.65
CA LEU A 129 -17.32 -5.95 6.24
C LEU A 129 -17.46 -7.47 6.46
N GLY A 130 -18.32 -7.88 7.41
CA GLY A 130 -18.61 -9.29 7.67
C GLY A 130 -19.80 -9.86 6.87
N ASN A 131 -20.46 -9.08 6.04
CA ASN A 131 -21.63 -9.51 5.31
C ASN A 131 -21.28 -10.26 3.99
N GLN A 132 -22.27 -10.98 3.47
CA GLN A 132 -22.10 -11.76 2.24
C GLN A 132 -21.80 -10.88 1.00
N ARG A 133 -22.20 -9.60 0.99
CA ARG A 133 -21.89 -8.68 -0.12
C ARG A 133 -20.39 -8.36 -0.19
N PHE A 134 -19.72 -8.25 0.97
CA PHE A 134 -18.27 -8.06 0.98
C PHE A 134 -17.53 -9.30 0.47
N HIS A 135 -17.95 -10.49 0.87
CA HIS A 135 -17.41 -11.74 0.33
C HIS A 135 -17.60 -11.80 -1.20
N ALA A 136 -18.83 -11.57 -1.69
CA ALA A 136 -19.13 -11.56 -3.12
C ALA A 136 -18.33 -10.51 -3.90
N LEU A 137 -18.11 -9.34 -3.31
CA LEU A 137 -17.24 -8.30 -3.86
C LEU A 137 -15.84 -8.82 -4.12
N LEU A 138 -15.18 -9.38 -3.08
CA LEU A 138 -13.81 -9.86 -3.19
C LEU A 138 -13.69 -10.99 -4.23
N GLN A 139 -14.69 -11.88 -4.32
CA GLN A 139 -14.72 -12.92 -5.36
C GLN A 139 -14.84 -12.32 -6.77
N SER A 140 -15.74 -11.36 -6.98
CA SER A 140 -15.89 -10.69 -8.28
C SER A 140 -14.64 -9.91 -8.70
N LEU A 141 -14.00 -9.23 -7.74
CA LEU A 141 -12.74 -8.53 -7.99
C LEU A 141 -11.60 -9.50 -8.33
N ARG A 142 -11.52 -10.64 -7.64
CA ARG A 142 -10.55 -11.70 -7.89
C ARG A 142 -10.61 -12.25 -9.32
N GLU A 143 -11.80 -12.33 -9.92
CA GLU A 143 -11.99 -12.77 -11.29
C GLU A 143 -11.56 -11.73 -12.33
N THR A 144 -11.63 -10.45 -11.94
CA THR A 144 -11.42 -9.30 -12.84
C THR A 144 -10.01 -8.75 -12.81
N TYR A 145 -9.32 -8.85 -11.66
CA TYR A 145 -8.01 -8.25 -11.38
C TYR A 145 -6.95 -9.31 -11.11
N ASP A 146 -5.71 -9.01 -11.47
CA ASP A 146 -4.56 -9.82 -11.11
C ASP A 146 -4.27 -9.72 -9.62
N TYR A 147 -4.45 -8.49 -9.04
CA TYR A 147 -4.29 -8.24 -7.61
C TYR A 147 -5.42 -7.35 -7.07
N VAL A 148 -5.91 -7.72 -5.90
CA VAL A 148 -6.85 -6.96 -5.07
C VAL A 148 -6.13 -6.62 -3.77
N ILE A 149 -5.71 -5.39 -3.62
CA ILE A 149 -5.04 -4.90 -2.40
C ILE A 149 -6.10 -4.29 -1.49
N VAL A 150 -6.23 -4.78 -0.26
CA VAL A 150 -7.25 -4.31 0.67
C VAL A 150 -6.59 -3.60 1.85
N ASP A 151 -6.78 -2.28 1.92
CA ASP A 151 -6.33 -1.45 3.05
C ASP A 151 -7.33 -1.54 4.20
N THR A 152 -6.91 -1.99 5.38
CA THR A 152 -7.80 -2.24 6.53
C THR A 152 -7.48 -1.32 7.71
N PRO A 153 -8.35 -1.14 8.70
CA PRO A 153 -7.97 -0.46 9.93
C PRO A 153 -6.94 -1.26 10.74
N PRO A 154 -6.22 -0.61 11.71
CA PRO A 154 -5.26 -1.29 12.57
C PRO A 154 -5.93 -2.36 13.46
N LEU A 155 -5.35 -3.56 13.53
CA LEU A 155 -5.86 -4.67 14.34
C LEU A 155 -5.85 -4.40 15.85
N GLY A 156 -4.87 -3.65 16.33
CA GLY A 156 -4.83 -3.28 17.76
C GLY A 156 -5.94 -2.33 18.19
N SER A 157 -6.70 -1.76 17.23
CA SER A 157 -7.77 -0.81 17.53
C SER A 157 -9.17 -1.42 17.37
N VAL A 158 -9.38 -2.22 16.32
CA VAL A 158 -10.72 -2.76 15.95
C VAL A 158 -10.60 -4.13 15.28
N ILE A 159 -11.69 -4.92 15.38
CA ILE A 159 -11.77 -6.27 14.80
C ILE A 159 -11.87 -6.29 13.27
N ASP A 160 -12.21 -5.17 12.66
CA ASP A 160 -12.49 -5.04 11.21
C ASP A 160 -11.35 -5.61 10.36
N GLY A 161 -10.09 -5.32 10.76
CA GLY A 161 -8.92 -5.85 10.07
C GLY A 161 -8.84 -7.38 10.05
N ALA A 162 -9.27 -8.05 11.13
CA ALA A 162 -9.31 -9.51 11.18
C ALA A 162 -10.47 -10.08 10.34
N ILE A 163 -11.62 -9.37 10.29
CA ILE A 163 -12.75 -9.76 9.44
C ILE A 163 -12.30 -9.75 7.97
N VAL A 164 -11.68 -8.67 7.51
CA VAL A 164 -11.18 -8.55 6.14
C VAL A 164 -10.06 -9.56 5.86
N ALA A 165 -9.13 -9.75 6.80
CA ALA A 165 -8.03 -10.68 6.65
C ALA A 165 -8.49 -12.14 6.45
N ARG A 166 -9.57 -12.53 7.10
CA ARG A 166 -10.17 -13.86 6.94
C ARG A 166 -10.76 -14.10 5.54
N GLU A 167 -11.26 -13.04 4.91
CA GLU A 167 -11.83 -13.09 3.54
C GLU A 167 -10.76 -12.94 2.45
N SER A 168 -9.50 -12.68 2.84
CA SER A 168 -8.36 -12.48 1.94
C SER A 168 -7.57 -13.79 1.77
N ASP A 169 -6.84 -13.92 0.65
CA ASP A 169 -5.94 -15.08 0.43
C ASP A 169 -4.73 -15.03 1.35
N GLY A 170 -4.33 -13.81 1.75
CA GLY A 170 -3.25 -13.60 2.70
C GLY A 170 -3.21 -12.17 3.22
N THR A 171 -2.49 -12.00 4.31
CA THR A 171 -2.37 -10.71 5.02
C THR A 171 -0.91 -10.32 5.17
N VAL A 172 -0.60 -9.06 4.92
CA VAL A 172 0.70 -8.44 5.20
C VAL A 172 0.56 -7.52 6.41
N LEU A 173 1.42 -7.69 7.42
CA LEU A 173 1.44 -6.86 8.62
C LEU A 173 2.44 -5.73 8.45
N ILE A 174 1.97 -4.49 8.55
CA ILE A 174 2.80 -3.30 8.51
C ILE A 174 3.17 -2.91 9.93
N ILE A 175 4.46 -2.70 10.19
CA ILE A 175 5.01 -2.32 11.49
C ILE A 175 5.91 -1.11 11.28
N GLU A 176 5.69 -0.04 12.03
CA GLU A 176 6.62 1.08 12.06
C GLU A 176 7.85 0.71 12.89
N SER A 177 9.05 1.00 12.36
CA SER A 177 10.31 0.78 13.07
C SER A 177 10.30 1.50 14.41
N ASP A 178 10.76 0.81 15.44
CA ASP A 178 10.89 1.32 16.82
C ASP A 178 9.58 1.82 17.47
N SER A 179 8.40 1.52 16.91
CA SER A 179 7.12 2.00 17.43
C SER A 179 6.47 1.08 18.45
N ILE A 180 6.67 -0.24 18.32
CA ILE A 180 6.06 -1.24 19.18
C ILE A 180 7.09 -2.28 19.65
N SER A 181 6.81 -2.91 20.80
CA SER A 181 7.64 -4.01 21.28
C SER A 181 7.41 -5.28 20.46
N TYR A 182 8.45 -6.11 20.36
CA TYR A 182 8.36 -7.44 19.73
C TYR A 182 7.18 -8.26 20.27
N LYS A 183 6.95 -8.22 21.59
CA LYS A 183 5.84 -8.93 22.24
C LYS A 183 4.46 -8.42 21.77
N ALA A 184 4.34 -7.11 21.57
CA ALA A 184 3.09 -6.53 21.03
C ALA A 184 2.84 -7.00 19.60
N ALA A 185 3.87 -6.99 18.74
CA ALA A 185 3.78 -7.53 17.37
C ALA A 185 3.40 -9.01 17.36
N GLN A 186 4.02 -9.84 18.23
CA GLN A 186 3.67 -11.26 18.37
C GLN A 186 2.21 -11.49 18.77
N ASN A 187 1.66 -10.65 19.65
CA ASN A 187 0.25 -10.75 20.04
C ASN A 187 -0.68 -10.50 18.84
N ILE A 188 -0.36 -9.53 17.97
CA ILE A 188 -1.14 -9.26 16.75
C ILE A 188 -1.05 -10.43 15.77
N VAL A 189 0.16 -10.98 15.56
CA VAL A 189 0.35 -12.20 14.74
C VAL A 189 -0.52 -13.34 15.27
N SER A 190 -0.47 -13.59 16.59
CA SER A 190 -1.30 -14.63 17.21
C SER A 190 -2.81 -14.38 17.08
N GLN A 191 -3.25 -13.12 17.06
CA GLN A 191 -4.67 -12.80 16.79
C GLN A 191 -5.05 -13.13 15.35
N LEU A 192 -4.20 -12.80 14.37
CA LEU A 192 -4.42 -13.15 12.96
C LEU A 192 -4.52 -14.67 12.78
N GLU A 193 -3.58 -15.42 13.36
CA GLU A 193 -3.56 -16.87 13.29
C GLU A 193 -4.82 -17.49 13.91
N LYS A 194 -5.24 -17.02 15.09
CA LYS A 194 -6.48 -17.46 15.77
C LYS A 194 -7.74 -17.14 14.97
N ALA A 195 -7.73 -16.06 14.20
CA ALA A 195 -8.82 -15.71 13.30
C ALA A 195 -8.81 -16.53 11.99
N GLY A 196 -7.84 -17.45 11.81
CA GLY A 196 -7.69 -18.26 10.62
C GLY A 196 -7.09 -17.51 9.44
N CYS A 197 -6.44 -16.35 9.68
CA CYS A 197 -5.84 -15.55 8.64
C CYS A 197 -4.44 -16.07 8.28
N ARG A 198 -4.13 -16.11 6.99
CA ARG A 198 -2.81 -16.49 6.52
C ARG A 198 -1.88 -15.29 6.49
N LEU A 199 -0.93 -15.21 7.41
CA LEU A 199 0.09 -14.18 7.41
C LEU A 199 1.15 -14.50 6.34
N LEU A 200 1.32 -13.60 5.36
CA LEU A 200 2.33 -13.72 4.30
C LEU A 200 3.70 -13.21 4.76
N GLY A 201 3.71 -12.23 5.66
CA GLY A 201 4.92 -11.63 6.20
C GLY A 201 4.67 -10.28 6.82
N CYS A 202 5.77 -9.61 7.19
CA CYS A 202 5.75 -8.27 7.78
C CYS A 202 6.55 -7.30 6.92
N VAL A 203 6.08 -6.06 6.83
CA VAL A 203 6.82 -4.92 6.27
C VAL A 203 7.23 -4.00 7.41
N LEU A 204 8.53 -3.83 7.61
CA LEU A 204 9.05 -2.83 8.52
C LEU A 204 9.11 -1.48 7.78
N ASN A 205 8.25 -0.56 8.20
CA ASN A 205 8.08 0.75 7.58
C ASN A 205 8.78 1.86 8.38
N LYS A 206 9.03 3.00 7.75
CA LYS A 206 9.65 4.20 8.35
C LYS A 206 11.01 3.92 9.02
N VAL A 207 11.80 3.03 8.44
CA VAL A 207 13.13 2.68 8.97
C VAL A 207 14.07 3.86 8.79
N ASP A 208 14.61 4.40 9.89
CA ASP A 208 15.70 5.37 9.86
C ASP A 208 17.05 4.63 9.73
N LEU A 209 17.54 4.53 8.49
CA LEU A 209 18.79 3.84 8.19
C LEU A 209 20.00 4.45 8.91
N LYS A 210 19.96 5.75 9.25
CA LYS A 210 21.03 6.42 9.99
C LYS A 210 21.08 5.96 11.46
N ARG A 211 19.94 5.62 12.03
CA ARG A 211 19.81 5.11 13.41
C ARG A 211 19.88 3.59 13.51
N ALA A 212 19.69 2.87 12.42
CA ALA A 212 19.64 1.42 12.40
C ALA A 212 21.00 0.72 12.70
N GLY A 213 22.04 1.45 13.09
CA GLY A 213 23.29 0.92 13.60
C GLY A 213 23.96 -0.11 12.68
N ARG A 214 24.26 -1.30 13.20
CA ARG A 214 24.91 -2.39 12.45
C ARG A 214 24.03 -2.93 11.32
N TYR A 215 22.71 -2.89 11.47
CA TYR A 215 21.74 -3.33 10.48
C TYR A 215 21.64 -2.34 9.30
N GLY A 216 21.65 -1.03 9.59
CA GLY A 216 21.69 0.01 8.57
C GLY A 216 22.97 -0.07 7.72
N LYS A 217 24.12 -0.25 8.34
CA LYS A 217 25.41 -0.43 7.65
C LYS A 217 25.47 -1.71 6.81
N TYR A 218 24.86 -2.82 7.28
CA TYR A 218 24.80 -4.06 6.51
C TYR A 218 23.89 -3.89 5.29
N TYR A 219 22.73 -3.27 5.46
CA TYR A 219 21.79 -2.99 4.37
C TYR A 219 22.39 -2.00 3.37
N GLU A 220 23.04 -0.96 3.84
CA GLU A 220 23.75 0.03 3.02
C GLU A 220 24.89 -0.62 2.22
N LYS A 221 25.72 -1.44 2.85
CA LYS A 221 26.81 -2.16 2.18
C LYS A 221 26.30 -3.19 1.16
N TYR A 222 25.25 -3.94 1.49
CA TYR A 222 24.62 -4.91 0.59
C TYR A 222 23.98 -4.19 -0.61
N TYR A 223 23.33 -3.07 -0.37
CA TYR A 223 22.67 -2.27 -1.40
C TYR A 223 23.67 -1.62 -2.35
N TYR A 224 24.72 -0.99 -1.82
CA TYR A 224 25.79 -0.39 -2.63
C TYR A 224 26.62 -1.44 -3.39
N SER A 225 26.79 -2.65 -2.88
CA SER A 225 27.52 -3.69 -3.61
C SER A 225 26.74 -4.25 -4.81
N TYR A 226 25.40 -4.20 -4.76
CA TYR A 226 24.55 -4.71 -5.85
C TYR A 226 24.02 -3.63 -6.81
N TYR A 227 23.86 -2.39 -6.34
CA TYR A 227 23.20 -1.33 -7.09
C TYR A 227 24.03 -0.03 -7.19
N GLY A 228 25.14 0.07 -6.50
CA GLY A 228 25.95 1.29 -6.41
C GLY A 228 26.65 1.72 -7.70
N SER A 229 26.80 0.82 -8.66
CA SER A 229 27.39 1.15 -9.96
C SER A 229 26.39 1.78 -10.95
N ALA A 230 25.08 1.69 -10.70
CA ALA A 230 24.05 2.24 -11.58
C ALA A 230 23.55 3.64 -11.16
N ALA A 231 23.82 4.06 -9.91
CA ALA A 231 23.40 5.36 -9.41
C ALA A 231 24.39 6.51 -9.72
N ASP A 232 25.68 6.20 -9.89
CA ASP A 232 26.71 7.22 -10.22
C ASP A 232 26.71 7.66 -11.69
N GLU A 233 26.08 6.90 -12.60
CA GLU A 233 25.99 7.29 -14.01
C GLU A 233 24.83 8.25 -14.33
N GLY A 234 23.93 8.49 -13.38
CA GLY A 234 22.72 9.32 -13.56
C GLY A 234 22.86 10.78 -13.11
N GLU A 235 23.85 11.14 -12.29
CA GLU A 235 24.00 12.49 -11.73
C GLU A 235 25.10 13.35 -12.40
N ASN A 236 25.82 12.82 -13.39
CA ASN A 236 26.91 13.53 -14.04
C ASN A 236 26.56 14.22 -15.39
N LEU A 237 25.32 14.55 -15.64
CA LEU A 237 24.88 15.30 -16.83
C LEU A 237 24.08 16.53 -16.42
N SER A 238 24.72 17.53 -15.79
CA SER A 238 24.38 18.96 -15.95
C SER A 238 25.21 19.87 -15.03
N GLU A 239 26.44 20.16 -15.37
CA GLU A 239 27.00 21.47 -15.06
C GLU A 239 27.35 22.15 -16.40
N PRO A 240 26.78 23.33 -16.71
CA PRO A 240 27.29 24.12 -17.82
C PRO A 240 28.54 24.87 -17.37
N GLU A 241 29.65 24.60 -18.06
CA GLU A 241 30.77 25.49 -18.12
C GLU A 241 30.31 26.92 -18.44
N THR A 242 30.55 27.85 -17.53
CA THR A 242 30.61 29.27 -17.87
C THR A 242 32.04 29.75 -17.73
N ALA A 243 32.52 30.06 -18.90
CA ALA A 243 33.77 30.64 -19.33
C ALA A 243 34.41 31.64 -18.36
N ALA A 244 35.68 31.42 -18.18
CA ALA A 244 36.62 32.46 -17.86
C ALA A 244 36.87 33.33 -19.14
N ALA A 245 36.78 34.62 -19.03
CA ALA A 245 37.49 35.54 -19.87
C ALA A 245 37.67 36.88 -19.16
N GLU A 246 38.96 37.28 -19.10
CA GLU A 246 39.47 38.65 -19.20
C GLU A 246 39.26 39.54 -17.96
N GLU A 247 40.20 40.26 -17.49
CA GLU A 247 41.31 40.97 -18.17
C GLU A 247 42.36 41.46 -17.17
N THR A 248 43.57 41.36 -17.65
CA THR A 248 44.74 42.13 -17.29
C THR A 248 44.50 43.66 -17.35
N LYS A 249 45.05 44.40 -16.42
CA LYS A 249 45.69 45.75 -16.50
C LYS A 249 45.34 46.65 -15.31
N LYS A 250 46.17 46.94 -14.52
CA LYS A 250 47.14 48.00 -14.26
C LYS A 250 47.68 47.90 -12.86
#